data_e6aac490c5c20698da4008e475f19c85
#
_entry.id   e6aac490c5c20698da4008e475f19c85
#
_cell.length_a   1.000
_cell.length_b   1.000
_cell.length_c   1.000
_cell.angle_alpha   90.00
_cell.angle_beta   90.00
_cell.angle_gamma   90.00
#
_symmetry.space_group_name_H-M   'P 1'
#
loop_
_entity.id
_entity.type
_entity.pdbx_description
1 polymer ?
#
loop_
_entity_poly.entity_id
_entity_poly.type
_entity_poly.pdbx_seq_one_letter_code
_entity_poly.pdbx_strand_id
1 'polypeptide(L)'
;SPKFLNILENLQDDKLKGLHLIYSQFRTLEGIGILSLILKANGFAEFKIIKTDKWIIDIDPADYGKPKFVLYTGTETAEEKEYIRNIFNSNWQNIPNSLREELEKISSNNYYGEIIKTIMITASGAEGISLENVRYVHITEPYWHPVRTQQVIGRARRICSHKNLEKELQTVKVFMYLMTFSQEQLDSDRSIELRLKDKSKKDGVTPLTSDEALYEISNIKEEINRELLVAIKESSIDCSIHTSGENKEGLQCFTFTSGDPDKFAFTPSINDEESDSIGDVNKQEIKWKAVKVTIEGIAYALNKETGEVYDLDSYKRKNPILVGHLEIEKGKYKFKRI
;
A
#
# COMPACT_ATOMS: atom_id res chain seq x y z
N SER A 1 18.35 5.52 -17.80
CA SER A 1 16.97 5.01 -17.67
C SER A 1 15.99 6.18 -17.70
N PRO A 2 14.88 6.09 -18.46
CA PRO A 2 13.85 7.15 -18.48
C PRO A 2 13.29 7.47 -17.10
N LYS A 3 13.17 6.47 -16.20
CA LYS A 3 12.75 6.68 -14.81
C LYS A 3 13.66 7.65 -14.07
N PHE A 4 14.98 7.44 -14.16
CA PHE A 4 15.93 8.30 -13.46
C PHE A 4 15.97 9.71 -14.04
N LEU A 5 15.72 9.85 -15.34
CA LEU A 5 15.56 11.17 -15.96
C LEU A 5 14.34 11.90 -15.37
N ASN A 6 13.19 11.26 -15.33
CA ASN A 6 11.98 11.83 -14.74
C ASN A 6 12.13 12.16 -13.23
N ILE A 7 12.86 11.31 -12.48
CA ILE A 7 13.17 11.60 -11.08
C ILE A 7 14.03 12.87 -10.99
N LEU A 8 15.07 12.96 -11.81
CA LEU A 8 15.96 14.12 -11.85
C LEU A 8 15.20 15.41 -12.21
N GLU A 9 14.36 15.36 -13.23
CA GLU A 9 13.50 16.50 -13.64
C GLU A 9 12.59 16.94 -12.48
N ASN A 10 11.95 15.99 -11.78
CA ASN A 10 11.14 16.30 -10.62
C ASN A 10 11.94 16.90 -9.45
N LEU A 11 13.19 16.46 -9.26
CA LEU A 11 14.06 17.03 -8.22
C LEU A 11 14.56 18.45 -8.57
N GLN A 12 14.65 18.76 -9.85
CA GLN A 12 15.10 20.07 -10.37
C GLN A 12 13.94 21.03 -10.62
N ASP A 13 12.69 20.56 -10.57
CA ASP A 13 11.53 21.43 -10.78
C ASP A 13 11.31 22.36 -9.56
N ASP A 14 11.46 23.66 -9.77
CA ASP A 14 11.26 24.68 -8.74
C ASP A 14 9.83 24.73 -8.20
N LYS A 15 8.85 24.20 -8.95
CA LYS A 15 7.46 24.06 -8.47
C LYS A 15 7.31 22.99 -7.42
N LEU A 16 8.22 22.04 -7.37
CA LEU A 16 8.26 20.95 -6.38
C LEU A 16 9.17 21.33 -5.21
N LYS A 17 8.86 22.45 -4.55
CA LYS A 17 9.59 22.93 -3.39
C LYS A 17 9.34 22.06 -2.16
N GLY A 18 10.41 21.58 -1.53
CA GLY A 18 10.35 20.79 -0.28
C GLY A 18 11.25 19.58 -0.28
N LEU A 19 11.07 18.73 0.72
CA LEU A 19 11.85 17.52 0.93
C LEU A 19 11.33 16.36 0.07
N HIS A 20 12.27 15.57 -0.45
CA HIS A 20 12.01 14.41 -1.29
C HIS A 20 12.49 13.12 -0.60
N LEU A 21 11.67 12.10 -0.63
CA LEU A 21 12.01 10.73 -0.26
C LEU A 21 12.04 9.87 -1.52
N ILE A 22 13.16 9.23 -1.81
CA ILE A 22 13.27 8.26 -2.91
C ILE A 22 13.44 6.87 -2.32
N TYR A 23 12.62 5.96 -2.79
CA TYR A 23 12.68 4.56 -2.42
C TYR A 23 13.01 3.69 -3.64
N SER A 24 14.01 2.82 -3.47
CA SER A 24 14.28 1.72 -4.40
C SER A 24 14.53 0.44 -3.62
N GLN A 25 14.10 -0.69 -4.19
CA GLN A 25 14.44 -2.01 -3.66
C GLN A 25 15.93 -2.33 -3.86
N PHE A 26 16.51 -1.74 -4.90
CA PHE A 26 17.86 -2.02 -5.35
C PHE A 26 18.82 -0.98 -4.82
N ARG A 27 19.86 -1.46 -4.12
CA ARG A 27 20.90 -0.59 -3.57
C ARG A 27 22.01 -0.26 -4.55
N THR A 28 22.42 -1.24 -5.36
CA THR A 28 23.61 -1.16 -6.21
C THR A 28 23.28 -0.71 -7.64
N LEU A 29 23.62 -1.52 -8.62
CA LEU A 29 23.68 -1.13 -10.04
C LEU A 29 22.35 -0.70 -10.67
N GLU A 30 21.22 -1.22 -10.21
CA GLU A 30 19.91 -0.95 -10.85
C GLU A 30 19.03 0.03 -10.06
N GLY A 31 19.54 0.56 -8.95
CA GLY A 31 18.78 1.40 -8.04
C GLY A 31 19.51 2.65 -7.58
N ILE A 32 19.54 2.82 -6.25
CA ILE A 32 20.08 4.03 -5.58
C ILE A 32 21.53 4.32 -5.98
N GLY A 33 22.37 3.29 -6.19
CA GLY A 33 23.76 3.49 -6.56
C GLY A 33 23.93 4.22 -7.89
N ILE A 34 23.24 3.79 -8.94
CA ILE A 34 23.26 4.50 -10.25
C ILE A 34 22.60 5.88 -10.14
N LEU A 35 21.49 5.98 -9.42
CA LEU A 35 20.81 7.26 -9.23
C LEU A 35 21.71 8.28 -8.53
N SER A 36 22.50 7.86 -7.53
CA SER A 36 23.45 8.75 -6.84
C SER A 36 24.51 9.30 -7.80
N LEU A 37 25.03 8.48 -8.73
CA LEU A 37 25.96 8.93 -9.75
C LEU A 37 25.32 9.93 -10.73
N ILE A 38 24.08 9.67 -11.13
CA ILE A 38 23.31 10.58 -12.00
C ILE A 38 23.10 11.93 -11.29
N LEU A 39 22.72 11.93 -10.02
CA LEU A 39 22.53 13.15 -9.24
C LEU A 39 23.81 13.95 -9.15
N LYS A 40 24.96 13.30 -8.83
CA LYS A 40 26.27 13.96 -8.80
C LYS A 40 26.64 14.58 -10.14
N ALA A 41 26.43 13.85 -11.25
CA ALA A 41 26.70 14.34 -12.60
C ALA A 41 25.81 15.52 -13.00
N ASN A 42 24.66 15.73 -12.33
CA ASN A 42 23.68 16.76 -12.62
C ASN A 42 23.58 17.85 -11.50
N GLY A 43 24.68 18.10 -10.82
CA GLY A 43 24.80 19.25 -9.93
C GLY A 43 24.31 19.04 -8.50
N PHE A 44 24.00 17.81 -8.09
CA PHE A 44 23.75 17.47 -6.69
C PHE A 44 25.03 17.03 -5.99
N ALA A 45 25.09 17.22 -4.68
CA ALA A 45 26.18 16.70 -3.84
C ALA A 45 25.67 15.67 -2.82
N GLU A 46 26.49 14.71 -2.48
CA GLU A 46 26.18 13.75 -1.44
C GLU A 46 26.51 14.36 -0.07
N PHE A 47 25.52 14.38 0.83
CA PHE A 47 25.71 14.78 2.21
C PHE A 47 26.23 13.60 3.01
N LYS A 48 27.37 13.79 3.67
CA LYS A 48 28.02 12.79 4.53
C LYS A 48 28.44 13.40 5.85
N ILE A 49 28.41 12.57 6.88
CA ILE A 49 29.05 12.87 8.17
C ILE A 49 30.08 11.79 8.47
N ILE A 50 31.18 12.18 9.08
CA ILE A 50 32.24 11.25 9.48
C ILE A 50 32.60 11.48 10.93
N LYS A 51 33.04 10.42 11.58
CA LYS A 51 33.56 10.45 12.96
C LYS A 51 35.07 10.41 12.93
N THR A 52 35.70 11.50 13.31
CA THR A 52 37.13 11.59 13.60
C THR A 52 37.29 11.62 15.13
N ASP A 53 37.93 12.62 15.71
CA ASP A 53 37.84 12.89 17.14
C ASP A 53 36.46 13.41 17.57
N LYS A 54 35.79 14.05 16.66
CA LYS A 54 34.41 14.52 16.77
C LYS A 54 33.66 14.24 15.45
N TRP A 55 32.33 14.33 15.48
CA TRP A 55 31.54 14.29 14.28
C TRP A 55 31.68 15.59 13.49
N ILE A 56 31.93 15.47 12.18
CA ILE A 56 32.05 16.59 11.24
C ILE A 56 31.25 16.31 9.98
N ILE A 57 30.89 17.37 9.26
CA ILE A 57 30.29 17.28 7.94
C ILE A 57 31.40 17.09 6.91
N ASP A 58 31.31 16.01 6.13
CA ASP A 58 32.26 15.68 5.07
C ASP A 58 31.70 16.07 3.71
N ILE A 59 31.88 17.32 3.32
CA ILE A 59 31.46 17.88 2.04
C ILE A 59 32.63 18.61 1.40
N ASP A 60 32.91 18.30 0.12
CA ASP A 60 33.91 19.03 -0.66
C ASP A 60 33.52 20.52 -0.76
N PRO A 61 34.46 21.45 -0.54
CA PRO A 61 34.20 22.88 -0.74
C PRO A 61 33.60 23.24 -2.10
N ALA A 62 33.90 22.49 -3.16
CA ALA A 62 33.32 22.68 -4.49
C ALA A 62 31.80 22.31 -4.56
N ASP A 63 31.30 21.63 -3.54
CA ASP A 63 29.91 21.18 -3.44
C ASP A 63 29.06 22.07 -2.50
N TYR A 64 29.66 23.11 -1.91
CA TYR A 64 28.89 24.10 -1.17
C TYR A 64 27.88 24.80 -2.08
N GLY A 65 26.66 24.97 -1.59
CA GLY A 65 25.56 25.59 -2.35
C GLY A 65 24.81 24.66 -3.31
N LYS A 66 25.33 23.50 -3.64
CA LYS A 66 24.59 22.49 -4.41
C LYS A 66 23.47 21.85 -3.57
N PRO A 67 22.31 21.49 -4.17
CA PRO A 67 21.30 20.69 -3.49
C PRO A 67 21.89 19.33 -3.10
N LYS A 68 21.61 18.87 -1.89
CA LYS A 68 22.23 17.67 -1.33
C LYS A 68 21.26 16.52 -1.23
N PHE A 69 21.78 15.34 -1.47
CA PHE A 69 21.09 14.09 -1.17
C PHE A 69 21.88 13.26 -0.16
N VAL A 70 21.19 12.40 0.56
CA VAL A 70 21.79 11.45 1.50
C VAL A 70 21.33 10.04 1.22
N LEU A 71 22.24 9.09 1.38
CA LEU A 71 21.95 7.66 1.36
C LEU A 71 21.58 7.21 2.78
N TYR A 72 20.46 6.51 2.89
CA TYR A 72 20.02 5.91 4.15
C TYR A 72 19.70 4.44 3.88
N THR A 73 20.75 3.64 3.86
CA THR A 73 20.72 2.25 3.44
C THR A 73 21.06 1.32 4.62
N GLY A 74 21.55 0.13 4.38
CA GLY A 74 21.94 -0.81 5.41
C GLY A 74 23.42 -0.74 5.82
N THR A 75 24.22 0.19 5.27
CA THR A 75 25.69 0.23 5.48
C THR A 75 26.14 1.22 6.51
N GLU A 76 25.37 2.26 6.74
CA GLU A 76 25.68 3.28 7.73
C GLU A 76 25.54 2.69 9.14
N THR A 77 26.35 3.15 10.09
CA THR A 77 26.24 2.77 11.50
C THR A 77 24.89 3.25 12.09
N ALA A 78 24.47 2.65 13.18
CA ALA A 78 23.22 3.05 13.85
C ALA A 78 23.29 4.52 14.33
N GLU A 79 24.45 4.95 14.83
CA GLU A 79 24.70 6.32 15.31
C GLU A 79 24.64 7.32 14.13
N GLU A 80 25.30 7.00 13.02
CA GLU A 80 25.28 7.81 11.80
C GLU A 80 23.86 7.97 11.25
N LYS A 81 23.12 6.88 11.17
CA LYS A 81 21.71 6.91 10.74
C LYS A 81 20.84 7.79 11.63
N GLU A 82 21.06 7.74 12.93
CA GLU A 82 20.30 8.55 13.87
C GLU A 82 20.58 10.04 13.66
N TYR A 83 21.84 10.43 13.50
CA TYR A 83 22.20 11.82 13.25
C TYR A 83 21.74 12.31 11.90
N ILE A 84 21.88 11.53 10.83
CA ILE A 84 21.37 11.86 9.50
C ILE A 84 19.85 12.09 9.55
N ARG A 85 19.09 11.21 10.22
CA ARG A 85 17.65 11.37 10.39
C ARG A 85 17.30 12.64 11.16
N ASN A 86 18.01 12.94 12.25
CA ASN A 86 17.78 14.12 13.04
C ASN A 86 18.12 15.41 12.26
N ILE A 87 19.20 15.40 11.47
CA ILE A 87 19.55 16.51 10.57
C ILE A 87 18.45 16.72 9.53
N PHE A 88 18.02 15.64 8.86
CA PHE A 88 16.97 15.71 7.84
C PHE A 88 15.65 16.26 8.39
N ASN A 89 15.27 15.84 9.60
CA ASN A 89 14.05 16.26 10.29
C ASN A 89 14.17 17.63 11.00
N SER A 90 15.31 18.31 10.94
CA SER A 90 15.59 19.55 11.70
C SER A 90 15.55 19.39 13.23
N ASN A 91 15.81 18.20 13.75
CA ASN A 91 15.86 17.89 15.18
C ASN A 91 17.29 18.03 15.73
N TRP A 92 17.85 19.21 15.59
CA TRP A 92 19.30 19.44 15.86
C TRP A 92 19.67 19.45 17.32
N GLN A 93 18.70 19.49 18.23
CA GLN A 93 18.93 19.25 19.67
C GLN A 93 19.42 17.81 19.97
N ASN A 94 19.18 16.87 19.03
CA ASN A 94 19.50 15.45 19.18
C ASN A 94 20.76 15.03 18.42
N ILE A 95 21.60 15.99 18.03
CA ILE A 95 22.87 15.74 17.35
C ILE A 95 24.02 16.37 18.12
N PRO A 96 25.29 15.91 17.90
CA PRO A 96 26.47 16.51 18.53
C PRO A 96 26.61 18.00 18.23
N ASN A 97 27.05 18.77 19.24
CA ASN A 97 27.25 20.22 19.10
C ASN A 97 28.18 20.58 17.92
N SER A 98 29.18 19.76 17.63
CA SER A 98 30.08 20.00 16.49
C SER A 98 29.35 20.03 15.14
N LEU A 99 28.41 19.11 14.92
CA LEU A 99 27.58 19.11 13.71
C LEU A 99 26.57 20.27 13.74
N ARG A 100 25.95 20.52 14.88
CA ARG A 100 24.96 21.57 15.03
C ARG A 100 25.53 22.95 14.69
N GLU A 101 26.69 23.29 15.22
CA GLU A 101 27.36 24.58 14.94
C GLU A 101 27.70 24.75 13.45
N GLU A 102 28.02 23.68 12.75
CA GLU A 102 28.27 23.74 11.30
C GLU A 102 26.96 23.91 10.51
N LEU A 103 25.89 23.21 10.88
CA LEU A 103 24.58 23.30 10.24
C LEU A 103 23.95 24.67 10.43
N GLU A 104 24.04 25.24 11.64
CA GLU A 104 23.46 26.56 11.97
C GLU A 104 24.11 27.69 11.17
N LYS A 105 25.35 27.52 10.67
CA LYS A 105 26.00 28.46 9.74
C LYS A 105 25.37 28.42 8.35
N ILE A 106 24.74 27.31 7.96
CA ILE A 106 24.13 27.12 6.64
C ILE A 106 22.66 27.54 6.68
N SER A 107 21.89 27.02 7.64
CA SER A 107 20.46 27.33 7.81
C SER A 107 20.03 27.08 9.26
N SER A 108 18.90 27.65 9.66
CA SER A 108 18.29 27.39 10.97
C SER A 108 17.44 26.10 10.99
N ASN A 109 17.11 25.55 9.84
CA ASN A 109 16.30 24.34 9.70
C ASN A 109 16.52 23.71 8.32
N ASN A 110 15.86 22.56 8.07
CA ASN A 110 15.87 21.84 6.81
C ASN A 110 14.43 21.61 6.28
N TYR A 111 13.52 22.54 6.48
CA TYR A 111 12.10 22.34 6.16
C TYR A 111 11.83 22.22 4.66
N TYR A 112 12.63 22.90 3.84
CA TYR A 112 12.50 22.92 2.38
C TYR A 112 13.70 22.32 1.65
N GLY A 113 14.65 21.72 2.37
CA GLY A 113 15.83 21.09 1.79
C GLY A 113 17.07 21.99 1.77
N GLU A 114 17.18 22.92 2.70
CA GLU A 114 18.30 23.87 2.84
C GLU A 114 19.63 23.14 3.10
N ILE A 115 19.58 22.04 3.85
CA ILE A 115 20.75 21.21 4.15
C ILE A 115 20.74 19.94 3.29
N ILE A 116 19.63 19.16 3.36
CA ILE A 116 19.45 17.90 2.64
C ILE A 116 18.12 17.96 1.93
N LYS A 117 18.11 18.07 0.61
CA LYS A 117 16.89 18.10 -0.20
C LYS A 117 16.25 16.72 -0.35
N THR A 118 17.09 15.69 -0.46
CA THR A 118 16.62 14.35 -0.83
C THR A 118 17.22 13.28 0.07
N ILE A 119 16.37 12.41 0.62
CA ILE A 119 16.79 11.18 1.30
C ILE A 119 16.47 9.97 0.43
N MET A 120 17.44 9.12 0.18
CA MET A 120 17.30 7.89 -0.59
C MET A 120 17.37 6.68 0.34
N ILE A 121 16.32 5.86 0.35
CA ILE A 121 16.21 4.69 1.22
C ILE A 121 16.04 3.40 0.43
N THR A 122 16.49 2.31 1.01
CA THR A 122 16.21 0.94 0.55
C THR A 122 15.26 0.23 1.50
N ALA A 123 14.89 -1.01 1.16
CA ALA A 123 14.04 -1.83 2.02
C ALA A 123 14.58 -1.93 3.45
N SER A 124 15.91 -2.13 3.61
CA SER A 124 16.56 -2.19 4.92
C SER A 124 16.64 -0.85 5.65
N GLY A 125 16.66 0.27 4.93
CA GLY A 125 16.61 1.61 5.49
C GLY A 125 15.20 2.11 5.81
N ALA A 126 14.18 1.49 5.21
CA ALA A 126 12.79 1.93 5.36
C ALA A 126 12.16 1.52 6.70
N GLU A 127 12.73 0.57 7.43
CA GLU A 127 12.16 0.08 8.68
C GLU A 127 12.44 1.02 9.84
N GLY A 128 11.43 1.32 10.64
CA GLY A 128 11.56 2.06 11.90
C GLY A 128 11.80 3.56 11.79
N ILE A 129 11.94 4.17 10.60
CA ILE A 129 12.19 5.61 10.46
C ILE A 129 10.91 6.45 10.45
N SER A 130 11.01 7.64 11.06
CA SER A 130 10.04 8.73 10.92
C SER A 130 10.71 9.89 10.20
N LEU A 131 10.07 10.36 9.14
CA LEU A 131 10.53 11.53 8.39
C LEU A 131 9.51 12.66 8.56
N GLU A 132 10.00 13.88 8.74
CA GLU A 132 9.19 15.09 8.90
C GLU A 132 9.33 15.97 7.66
N ASN A 133 8.27 16.71 7.37
CA ASN A 133 8.20 17.71 6.27
C ASN A 133 8.45 17.16 4.86
N VAL A 134 8.40 15.84 4.65
CA VAL A 134 8.58 15.24 3.33
C VAL A 134 7.33 15.44 2.48
N ARG A 135 7.45 16.20 1.40
CA ARG A 135 6.34 16.52 0.49
C ARG A 135 6.25 15.61 -0.72
N TYR A 136 7.35 15.01 -1.13
CA TYR A 136 7.42 14.23 -2.36
C TYR A 136 8.02 12.86 -2.08
N VAL A 137 7.29 11.82 -2.45
CA VAL A 137 7.73 10.44 -2.31
C VAL A 137 7.86 9.83 -3.70
N HIS A 138 9.04 9.34 -4.04
CA HIS A 138 9.35 8.72 -5.31
C HIS A 138 9.57 7.23 -5.13
N ILE A 139 8.70 6.41 -5.70
CA ILE A 139 8.80 4.95 -5.71
C ILE A 139 9.36 4.54 -7.06
N THR A 140 10.62 4.12 -7.11
CA THR A 140 11.32 3.86 -8.37
C THR A 140 10.87 2.57 -9.07
N GLU A 141 10.43 1.58 -8.31
CA GLU A 141 9.89 0.34 -8.85
C GLU A 141 8.60 -0.06 -8.12
N PRO A 142 7.60 -0.58 -8.85
CA PRO A 142 6.45 -1.20 -8.24
C PRO A 142 6.86 -2.49 -7.52
N TYR A 143 6.07 -2.88 -6.56
CA TYR A 143 6.25 -4.14 -5.85
C TYR A 143 4.99 -4.99 -5.99
N TRP A 144 5.13 -6.30 -6.03
CA TRP A 144 4.03 -7.25 -6.19
C TRP A 144 3.00 -7.23 -5.05
N HIS A 145 3.27 -6.47 -4.00
CA HIS A 145 2.41 -6.34 -2.82
C HIS A 145 2.29 -4.88 -2.38
N PRO A 146 1.08 -4.33 -2.22
CA PRO A 146 0.87 -2.90 -1.96
C PRO A 146 1.41 -2.45 -0.60
N VAL A 147 1.46 -3.33 0.39
CA VAL A 147 1.86 -3.01 1.77
C VAL A 147 3.26 -2.38 1.84
N ARG A 148 4.22 -2.86 1.04
CA ARG A 148 5.56 -2.29 1.05
C ARG A 148 5.58 -0.84 0.58
N THR A 149 4.87 -0.55 -0.51
CA THR A 149 4.72 0.82 -1.01
C THR A 149 4.01 1.70 0.01
N GLN A 150 2.94 1.21 0.62
CA GLN A 150 2.20 1.92 1.66
C GLN A 150 3.06 2.16 2.92
N GLN A 151 3.92 1.21 3.30
CA GLN A 151 4.86 1.41 4.39
C GLN A 151 5.86 2.54 4.12
N VAL A 152 6.40 2.62 2.90
CA VAL A 152 7.30 3.71 2.51
C VAL A 152 6.59 5.06 2.52
N ILE A 153 5.41 5.14 1.92
CA ILE A 153 4.57 6.36 1.94
C ILE A 153 4.25 6.77 3.38
N GLY A 154 3.94 5.80 4.23
CA GLY A 154 3.68 6.00 5.66
C GLY A 154 4.86 6.58 6.45
N ARG A 155 6.11 6.50 5.94
CA ARG A 155 7.27 7.17 6.58
C ARG A 155 7.21 8.68 6.45
N ALA A 156 6.68 9.18 5.34
CA ALA A 156 6.47 10.60 5.08
C ALA A 156 5.10 11.10 5.59
N ARG A 157 4.09 10.21 5.59
CA ARG A 157 2.69 10.56 5.90
C ARG A 157 2.32 10.10 7.31
N ARG A 158 2.79 10.83 8.33
CA ARG A 158 2.42 10.59 9.73
C ARG A 158 1.62 11.74 10.29
N ILE A 159 0.89 11.49 11.36
CA ILE A 159 0.16 12.52 12.10
C ILE A 159 1.16 13.59 12.54
N CYS A 160 0.84 14.85 12.27
CA CYS A 160 1.65 16.03 12.60
C CYS A 160 3.05 16.07 11.94
N SER A 161 3.37 15.20 10.97
CA SER A 161 4.70 15.21 10.33
C SER A 161 5.00 16.48 9.52
N HIS A 162 4.00 17.29 9.19
CA HIS A 162 4.14 18.52 8.40
C HIS A 162 3.79 19.79 9.19
N LYS A 163 3.71 19.70 10.52
CA LYS A 163 3.28 20.83 11.39
C LYS A 163 4.14 22.08 11.24
N ASN A 164 5.39 21.93 10.79
CA ASN A 164 6.34 23.04 10.62
C ASN A 164 6.19 23.76 9.27
N LEU A 165 5.38 23.24 8.36
CA LEU A 165 5.11 23.83 7.05
C LEU A 165 3.82 24.67 7.09
N GLU A 166 3.71 25.60 6.16
CA GLU A 166 2.46 26.32 5.89
C GLU A 166 1.35 25.34 5.49
N LYS A 167 0.09 25.68 5.81
CA LYS A 167 -1.06 24.77 5.61
C LYS A 167 -1.20 24.26 4.18
N GLU A 168 -0.95 25.10 3.19
CA GLU A 168 -1.02 24.77 1.77
C GLU A 168 0.08 23.78 1.36
N LEU A 169 1.16 23.73 2.11
CA LEU A 169 2.31 22.84 1.87
C LEU A 169 2.25 21.53 2.69
N GLN A 170 1.27 21.37 3.57
CA GLN A 170 1.09 20.15 4.35
C GLN A 170 0.46 19.02 3.53
N THR A 171 1.10 18.70 2.40
CA THR A 171 0.64 17.70 1.46
C THR A 171 1.76 16.74 1.10
N VAL A 172 1.43 15.47 0.84
CA VAL A 172 2.36 14.47 0.34
C VAL A 172 1.92 14.03 -1.05
N LYS A 173 2.77 14.30 -2.04
CA LYS A 173 2.58 13.82 -3.43
C LYS A 173 3.46 12.61 -3.67
N VAL A 174 2.86 11.55 -4.19
CA VAL A 174 3.55 10.29 -4.47
C VAL A 174 3.71 10.12 -5.97
N PHE A 175 4.93 9.84 -6.41
CA PHE A 175 5.27 9.48 -7.78
C PHE A 175 5.62 8.01 -7.85
N MET A 176 4.86 7.24 -8.61
CA MET A 176 5.16 5.85 -8.94
C MET A 176 5.71 5.79 -10.36
N TYR A 177 6.91 5.26 -10.52
CA TYR A 177 7.58 5.17 -11.82
C TYR A 177 7.44 3.78 -12.41
N LEU A 178 6.79 3.70 -13.56
CA LEU A 178 6.60 2.46 -14.29
C LEU A 178 7.33 2.54 -15.63
N MET A 179 8.10 1.51 -15.96
CA MET A 179 8.61 1.34 -17.31
C MET A 179 7.53 0.73 -18.18
N THR A 180 7.34 1.32 -19.34
CA THR A 180 6.46 0.79 -20.41
C THR A 180 7.25 0.63 -21.68
N PHE A 181 6.81 -0.25 -22.58
CA PHE A 181 7.40 -0.32 -23.91
C PHE A 181 6.98 0.89 -24.74
N SER A 182 7.94 1.50 -25.46
CA SER A 182 7.61 2.51 -26.45
C SER A 182 6.94 1.86 -27.67
N GLN A 183 6.19 2.68 -28.46
CA GLN A 183 5.57 2.19 -29.69
C GLN A 183 6.63 1.66 -30.67
N GLU A 184 7.78 2.29 -30.78
CA GLU A 184 8.89 1.86 -31.60
C GLU A 184 9.42 0.48 -31.17
N GLN A 185 9.50 0.21 -29.87
CA GLN A 185 9.88 -1.12 -29.34
C GLN A 185 8.83 -2.17 -29.66
N LEU A 186 7.54 -1.81 -29.60
CA LEU A 186 6.43 -2.72 -29.91
C LEU A 186 6.36 -3.06 -31.40
N ASP A 187 6.70 -2.11 -32.27
CA ASP A 187 6.65 -2.25 -33.71
C ASP A 187 7.94 -2.85 -34.33
N SER A 188 9.01 -2.95 -33.55
CA SER A 188 10.28 -3.50 -34.00
C SER A 188 10.22 -5.02 -34.20
N ASP A 189 11.06 -5.56 -35.11
CA ASP A 189 11.18 -7.02 -35.30
C ASP A 189 11.53 -7.78 -34.02
N ARG A 190 12.25 -7.14 -33.09
CA ARG A 190 12.58 -7.71 -31.79
C ARG A 190 11.34 -7.87 -30.88
N SER A 191 10.27 -7.11 -31.12
CA SER A 191 9.02 -7.23 -30.37
C SER A 191 8.34 -8.59 -30.57
N ILE A 192 8.59 -9.28 -31.71
CA ILE A 192 8.04 -10.61 -31.98
C ILE A 192 8.54 -11.62 -30.95
N GLU A 193 9.84 -11.57 -30.58
CA GLU A 193 10.37 -12.46 -29.54
C GLU A 193 9.75 -12.18 -28.15
N LEU A 194 9.56 -10.92 -27.81
CA LEU A 194 8.88 -10.54 -26.55
C LEU A 194 7.43 -11.02 -26.54
N ARG A 195 6.71 -10.84 -27.65
CA ARG A 195 5.30 -11.27 -27.78
C ARG A 195 5.14 -12.79 -27.70
N LEU A 196 6.07 -13.56 -28.25
CA LEU A 196 6.00 -15.02 -28.26
C LEU A 196 6.37 -15.64 -26.90
N LYS A 197 7.29 -15.00 -26.17
CA LYS A 197 7.79 -15.48 -24.87
C LYS A 197 6.98 -14.99 -23.68
N ASP A 198 6.41 -13.81 -23.79
CA ASP A 198 5.61 -13.23 -22.69
C ASP A 198 4.21 -13.86 -22.63
N LYS A 199 3.94 -14.52 -21.51
CA LYS A 199 2.62 -15.11 -21.20
C LYS A 199 1.70 -14.16 -20.43
N SER A 200 2.24 -13.08 -19.87
CA SER A 200 1.50 -12.06 -19.13
C SER A 200 1.07 -10.94 -20.08
N LYS A 201 0.01 -11.16 -20.86
CA LYS A 201 -0.49 -10.20 -21.84
C LYS A 201 -1.74 -9.52 -21.32
N LYS A 202 -1.76 -8.19 -21.33
CA LYS A 202 -2.90 -7.38 -20.87
C LYS A 202 -4.18 -7.66 -21.69
N ASP A 203 -4.04 -7.86 -22.99
CA ASP A 203 -5.13 -8.08 -23.96
C ASP A 203 -4.92 -9.35 -24.82
N GLY A 204 -4.03 -10.24 -24.39
CA GLY A 204 -3.63 -11.43 -25.14
C GLY A 204 -2.66 -11.16 -26.30
N VAL A 205 -2.35 -9.91 -26.62
CA VAL A 205 -1.51 -9.50 -27.77
C VAL A 205 -0.33 -8.62 -27.36
N THR A 206 -0.55 -7.60 -26.51
CA THR A 206 0.47 -6.61 -26.14
C THR A 206 1.31 -7.12 -24.96
N PRO A 207 2.65 -7.21 -25.09
CA PRO A 207 3.50 -7.62 -23.99
C PRO A 207 3.50 -6.56 -22.86
N LEU A 208 3.54 -7.02 -21.61
CA LEU A 208 3.70 -6.18 -20.43
C LEU A 208 5.17 -6.14 -20.01
N THR A 209 5.61 -4.99 -19.54
CA THR A 209 6.87 -4.90 -18.80
C THR A 209 6.75 -5.55 -17.43
N SER A 210 7.87 -5.89 -16.81
CA SER A 210 7.88 -6.40 -15.42
C SER A 210 7.24 -5.41 -14.45
N ASP A 211 7.44 -4.11 -14.69
CA ASP A 211 6.84 -3.06 -13.85
C ASP A 211 5.32 -3.02 -13.97
N GLU A 212 4.79 -3.07 -15.19
CA GLU A 212 3.34 -3.10 -15.44
C GLU A 212 2.72 -4.34 -14.80
N ALA A 213 3.33 -5.50 -14.98
CA ALA A 213 2.85 -6.76 -14.41
C ALA A 213 2.84 -6.73 -12.87
N LEU A 214 3.92 -6.24 -12.23
CA LEU A 214 3.99 -6.12 -10.78
C LEU A 214 2.98 -5.10 -10.24
N TYR A 215 2.80 -3.99 -10.94
CA TYR A 215 1.83 -2.96 -10.56
C TYR A 215 0.39 -3.47 -10.65
N GLU A 216 0.04 -4.18 -11.71
CA GLU A 216 -1.28 -4.79 -11.88
C GLU A 216 -1.57 -5.82 -10.79
N ILE A 217 -0.64 -6.74 -10.51
CA ILE A 217 -0.74 -7.70 -9.40
C ILE A 217 -0.93 -6.98 -8.06
N SER A 218 -0.19 -5.90 -7.84
CA SER A 218 -0.31 -5.11 -6.61
C SER A 218 -1.70 -4.48 -6.46
N ASN A 219 -2.26 -3.93 -7.54
CA ASN A 219 -3.59 -3.30 -7.53
C ASN A 219 -4.69 -4.33 -7.27
N ILE A 220 -4.63 -5.51 -7.91
CA ILE A 220 -5.58 -6.60 -7.65
C ILE A 220 -5.55 -6.99 -6.16
N LYS A 221 -4.36 -7.14 -5.59
CA LYS A 221 -4.21 -7.47 -4.17
C LYS A 221 -4.72 -6.36 -3.25
N GLU A 222 -4.51 -5.10 -3.62
CA GLU A 222 -5.02 -3.96 -2.85
C GLU A 222 -6.54 -3.95 -2.83
N GLU A 223 -7.19 -4.26 -3.95
CA GLU A 223 -8.64 -4.36 -4.03
C GLU A 223 -9.18 -5.48 -3.16
N ILE A 224 -8.60 -6.69 -3.24
CA ILE A 224 -8.97 -7.82 -2.37
C ILE A 224 -8.79 -7.47 -0.89
N ASN A 225 -7.68 -6.83 -0.54
CA ASN A 225 -7.43 -6.41 0.84
C ASN A 225 -8.46 -5.36 1.31
N ARG A 226 -8.85 -4.44 0.44
CA ARG A 226 -9.88 -3.43 0.74
C ARG A 226 -11.22 -4.09 1.00
N GLU A 227 -11.64 -5.03 0.14
CA GLU A 227 -12.89 -5.77 0.32
C GLU A 227 -12.87 -6.59 1.61
N LEU A 228 -11.75 -7.25 1.91
CA LEU A 228 -11.59 -7.98 3.17
C LEU A 228 -11.69 -7.05 4.39
N LEU A 229 -11.08 -5.87 4.34
CA LEU A 229 -11.17 -4.89 5.43
C LEU A 229 -12.59 -4.35 5.59
N VAL A 230 -13.33 -4.16 4.51
CA VAL A 230 -14.76 -3.81 4.55
C VAL A 230 -15.55 -4.92 5.26
N ALA A 231 -15.37 -6.17 4.87
CA ALA A 231 -16.05 -7.31 5.51
C ALA A 231 -15.71 -7.44 7.00
N ILE A 232 -14.44 -7.19 7.38
CA ILE A 232 -14.02 -7.17 8.79
C ILE A 232 -14.71 -6.03 9.55
N LYS A 233 -14.78 -4.82 8.98
CA LYS A 233 -15.46 -3.68 9.60
C LYS A 233 -16.96 -3.94 9.75
N GLU A 234 -17.62 -4.48 8.71
CA GLU A 234 -19.05 -4.80 8.73
C GLU A 234 -19.41 -5.85 9.77
N SER A 235 -18.50 -6.82 10.02
CA SER A 235 -18.66 -7.85 11.04
C SER A 235 -18.14 -7.47 12.43
N SER A 236 -17.58 -6.29 12.59
CA SER A 236 -17.06 -5.84 13.88
C SER A 236 -18.16 -5.35 14.83
N ILE A 237 -17.96 -5.51 16.13
CA ILE A 237 -18.91 -5.09 17.18
C ILE A 237 -19.12 -3.56 17.14
N ASP A 238 -18.07 -2.82 16.80
CA ASP A 238 -18.05 -1.36 16.73
C ASP A 238 -18.41 -0.78 15.36
N CYS A 239 -18.90 -1.60 14.44
CA CYS A 239 -19.24 -1.19 13.08
C CYS A 239 -20.14 0.06 13.04
N SER A 240 -21.14 0.15 13.93
CA SER A 240 -22.05 1.28 14.00
C SER A 240 -21.38 2.62 14.29
N ILE A 241 -20.23 2.61 14.97
CA ILE A 241 -19.43 3.80 15.26
C ILE A 241 -18.85 4.38 13.96
N HIS A 242 -18.40 3.50 13.05
CA HIS A 242 -17.83 3.89 11.75
C HIS A 242 -18.88 4.39 10.76
N THR A 243 -20.16 4.07 10.98
CA THR A 243 -21.28 4.55 10.12
C THR A 243 -21.90 5.85 10.61
N SER A 244 -21.67 6.25 11.86
CA SER A 244 -22.38 7.37 12.55
C SER A 244 -21.70 8.73 12.41
N GLY A 245 -20.51 8.84 11.81
CA GLY A 245 -19.71 10.06 11.71
C GLY A 245 -19.90 10.87 10.43
N GLU A 246 -19.22 12.01 10.33
CA GLU A 246 -19.16 12.83 9.11
C GLU A 246 -18.56 12.07 7.90
N ASN A 247 -17.75 11.03 8.15
CA ASN A 247 -17.19 10.12 7.17
C ASN A 247 -18.00 8.82 7.11
N LYS A 248 -19.22 8.87 6.56
CA LYS A 248 -20.04 7.68 6.36
C LYS A 248 -19.38 6.76 5.32
N GLU A 249 -18.80 5.66 5.76
CA GLU A 249 -18.13 4.69 4.89
C GLU A 249 -19.10 3.80 4.09
N GLY A 250 -20.42 3.97 4.24
CA GLY A 250 -21.44 3.18 3.52
C GLY A 250 -21.45 1.69 3.91
N LEU A 251 -20.93 1.35 5.09
CA LEU A 251 -20.84 -0.02 5.59
C LEU A 251 -22.22 -0.58 5.97
N GLN A 252 -22.44 -1.86 5.66
CA GLN A 252 -23.59 -2.62 6.11
C GLN A 252 -23.21 -3.45 7.34
N CYS A 253 -23.46 -2.90 8.52
CA CYS A 253 -23.10 -3.57 9.75
C CYS A 253 -23.92 -4.82 10.01
N PHE A 254 -23.29 -5.92 10.40
CA PHE A 254 -23.97 -7.14 10.84
C PHE A 254 -24.65 -6.94 12.19
N THR A 255 -25.95 -7.19 12.31
CA THR A 255 -26.64 -7.19 13.59
C THR A 255 -26.82 -8.61 14.12
N PHE A 256 -26.42 -8.83 15.35
CA PHE A 256 -26.59 -10.09 16.04
C PHE A 256 -27.92 -10.16 16.79
N THR A 257 -28.76 -9.13 16.72
CA THR A 257 -30.08 -9.08 17.35
C THR A 257 -31.16 -9.60 16.42
N SER A 258 -31.97 -10.47 16.97
CA SER A 258 -33.02 -11.24 16.35
C SER A 258 -34.00 -10.43 15.50
N GLY A 259 -34.36 -10.95 14.35
CA GLY A 259 -35.67 -10.77 13.73
C GLY A 259 -35.73 -9.93 12.48
N ASP A 260 -34.73 -9.17 12.13
CA ASP A 260 -34.70 -8.41 10.90
C ASP A 260 -33.53 -8.91 10.04
N PRO A 261 -33.76 -9.64 8.93
CA PRO A 261 -32.68 -10.22 8.14
C PRO A 261 -31.78 -9.17 7.47
N ASP A 262 -32.24 -7.89 7.44
CA ASP A 262 -31.47 -6.78 6.88
C ASP A 262 -30.71 -5.97 7.95
N LYS A 263 -30.81 -6.34 9.20
CA LYS A 263 -30.11 -5.67 10.30
C LYS A 263 -29.12 -6.60 10.94
N PHE A 264 -27.92 -6.30 10.73
CA PHE A 264 -26.82 -7.11 11.23
C PHE A 264 -25.89 -6.30 12.10
N ALA A 265 -26.12 -5.88 13.25
CA ALA A 265 -25.06 -5.58 14.16
C ALA A 265 -25.56 -5.35 15.54
N PHE A 266 -24.82 -5.72 16.44
CA PHE A 266 -24.75 -5.14 17.75
C PHE A 266 -24.53 -3.62 17.59
N THR A 267 -25.42 -2.81 18.16
CA THR A 267 -25.22 -1.36 18.22
C THR A 267 -24.68 -1.06 19.59
N PRO A 268 -23.34 -0.98 19.78
CA PRO A 268 -22.77 -0.64 21.06
C PRO A 268 -23.20 0.78 21.42
N SER A 269 -23.77 0.97 22.59
CA SER A 269 -24.00 2.29 23.16
C SER A 269 -22.72 2.74 23.85
N ILE A 270 -22.05 3.76 23.30
CA ILE A 270 -20.85 4.35 23.94
C ILE A 270 -21.21 4.97 25.29
N ASN A 271 -22.49 5.29 25.50
CA ASN A 271 -22.97 5.96 26.70
C ASN A 271 -23.55 5.02 27.79
N ASP A 272 -23.77 3.76 27.45
CA ASP A 272 -24.38 2.75 28.32
C ASP A 272 -23.49 1.53 28.45
N GLU A 273 -22.40 1.63 29.19
CA GLU A 273 -21.53 0.49 29.51
C GLU A 273 -22.28 -0.65 30.26
N GLU A 274 -23.47 -0.35 30.84
CA GLU A 274 -24.25 -1.28 31.62
C GLU A 274 -25.29 -2.07 30.78
N SER A 275 -25.53 -1.74 29.53
CA SER A 275 -26.61 -2.35 28.71
C SER A 275 -26.15 -3.19 27.54
N ASP A 276 -24.90 -3.62 27.53
CA ASP A 276 -24.35 -4.57 26.54
C ASP A 276 -25.00 -5.96 26.73
N SER A 277 -26.24 -6.09 26.31
CA SER A 277 -26.86 -7.40 26.16
C SER A 277 -26.49 -7.95 24.79
N ILE A 278 -25.65 -8.97 24.78
CA ILE A 278 -25.51 -9.86 23.63
C ILE A 278 -26.89 -10.48 23.43
N GLY A 279 -27.65 -9.99 22.44
CA GLY A 279 -28.93 -10.56 22.08
C GLY A 279 -28.74 -12.04 21.72
N ASP A 280 -29.58 -12.89 22.24
CA ASP A 280 -29.62 -14.29 21.86
C ASP A 280 -29.67 -14.41 20.35
N VAL A 281 -28.67 -15.03 19.76
CA VAL A 281 -28.67 -15.41 18.35
C VAL A 281 -29.79 -16.43 18.16
N ASN A 282 -31.01 -15.96 17.92
CA ASN A 282 -32.06 -16.84 17.46
C ASN A 282 -31.67 -17.31 16.05
N LYS A 283 -30.95 -18.41 16.00
CA LYS A 283 -30.89 -19.22 14.79
C LYS A 283 -32.32 -19.58 14.46
N GLN A 284 -32.92 -18.87 13.51
CA GLN A 284 -34.16 -19.35 12.89
C GLN A 284 -33.79 -20.69 12.24
N GLU A 285 -34.13 -21.77 12.89
CA GLU A 285 -34.12 -23.07 12.25
C GLU A 285 -35.18 -23.02 11.17
N ILE A 286 -34.78 -22.77 9.93
CA ILE A 286 -35.66 -22.91 8.76
C ILE A 286 -35.93 -24.41 8.65
N LYS A 287 -37.05 -24.84 9.24
CA LYS A 287 -37.52 -26.23 9.16
C LYS A 287 -38.22 -26.43 7.82
N TRP A 288 -37.53 -27.00 6.86
CA TRP A 288 -38.11 -27.46 5.61
C TRP A 288 -38.11 -29.00 5.52
N LYS A 289 -39.05 -29.54 4.79
CA LYS A 289 -39.16 -30.99 4.57
C LYS A 289 -38.43 -31.37 3.29
N ALA A 290 -37.28 -32.04 3.45
CA ALA A 290 -36.57 -32.61 2.31
C ALA A 290 -37.36 -33.76 1.68
N VAL A 291 -37.41 -33.77 0.37
CA VAL A 291 -37.92 -34.91 -0.42
C VAL A 291 -36.71 -35.62 -1.04
N LYS A 292 -36.64 -36.91 -0.84
CA LYS A 292 -35.62 -37.75 -1.47
C LYS A 292 -35.91 -37.81 -2.98
N VAL A 293 -34.92 -37.39 -3.78
CA VAL A 293 -34.96 -37.50 -5.26
C VAL A 293 -33.72 -38.27 -5.73
N THR A 294 -33.90 -39.00 -6.84
CA THR A 294 -32.78 -39.70 -7.48
C THR A 294 -32.50 -39.03 -8.81
N ILE A 295 -31.27 -38.54 -8.97
CA ILE A 295 -30.79 -37.86 -10.19
C ILE A 295 -29.55 -38.65 -10.65
N GLU A 296 -29.58 -39.15 -11.89
CA GLU A 296 -28.47 -39.93 -12.47
C GLU A 296 -28.03 -41.12 -11.58
N GLY A 297 -28.97 -41.77 -10.91
CA GLY A 297 -28.71 -42.91 -10.06
C GLY A 297 -28.23 -42.60 -8.63
N ILE A 298 -28.02 -41.32 -8.29
CA ILE A 298 -27.58 -40.85 -6.99
C ILE A 298 -28.75 -40.24 -6.23
N ALA A 299 -28.91 -40.54 -4.94
CA ALA A 299 -29.98 -40.03 -4.12
C ALA A 299 -29.59 -38.72 -3.44
N TYR A 300 -30.44 -37.69 -3.57
CA TYR A 300 -30.27 -36.36 -3.01
C TYR A 300 -31.48 -35.95 -2.16
N ALA A 301 -31.29 -34.91 -1.36
CA ALA A 301 -32.34 -34.27 -0.58
C ALA A 301 -32.73 -32.96 -1.33
N LEU A 302 -33.98 -32.87 -1.79
CA LEU A 302 -34.53 -31.71 -2.51
C LEU A 302 -35.39 -30.86 -1.58
N ASN A 303 -35.12 -29.57 -1.55
CA ASN A 303 -36.05 -28.57 -1.05
C ASN A 303 -37.04 -28.20 -2.18
N LYS A 304 -38.31 -28.57 -2.03
CA LYS A 304 -39.33 -28.31 -3.06
C LYS A 304 -39.73 -26.84 -3.21
N GLU A 305 -39.50 -26.04 -2.19
CA GLU A 305 -39.85 -24.61 -2.18
C GLU A 305 -38.83 -23.77 -2.93
N THR A 306 -37.52 -24.08 -2.69
CA THR A 306 -36.40 -23.31 -3.31
C THR A 306 -35.82 -23.99 -4.55
N GLY A 307 -36.10 -25.27 -4.78
CA GLY A 307 -35.51 -26.08 -5.85
C GLY A 307 -34.05 -26.51 -5.56
N GLU A 308 -33.54 -26.22 -4.40
CA GLU A 308 -32.18 -26.56 -3.98
C GLU A 308 -32.03 -28.06 -3.72
N VAL A 309 -30.93 -28.63 -4.21
CA VAL A 309 -30.59 -30.05 -4.09
C VAL A 309 -29.37 -30.20 -3.24
N TYR A 310 -29.50 -30.97 -2.16
CA TYR A 310 -28.45 -31.20 -1.18
C TYR A 310 -27.99 -32.65 -1.21
N ASP A 311 -26.72 -32.89 -0.84
CA ASP A 311 -26.21 -34.23 -0.61
C ASP A 311 -27.01 -34.92 0.51
N LEU A 312 -27.47 -36.15 0.27
CA LEU A 312 -28.40 -36.83 1.18
C LEU A 312 -27.74 -37.20 2.49
N ASP A 313 -26.48 -37.58 2.48
CA ASP A 313 -25.78 -38.01 3.70
C ASP A 313 -25.34 -36.83 4.55
N SER A 314 -24.94 -35.70 3.93
CA SER A 314 -24.67 -34.44 4.61
C SER A 314 -25.94 -33.87 5.24
N TYR A 315 -27.07 -33.96 4.55
CA TYR A 315 -28.38 -33.58 5.08
C TYR A 315 -28.78 -34.40 6.31
N LYS A 316 -28.60 -35.73 6.27
CA LYS A 316 -28.87 -36.61 7.43
C LYS A 316 -27.99 -36.30 8.63
N ARG A 317 -26.75 -35.84 8.40
CA ARG A 317 -25.80 -35.40 9.44
C ARG A 317 -26.09 -34.01 9.99
N LYS A 318 -27.21 -33.37 9.59
CA LYS A 318 -27.59 -32.00 9.95
C LYS A 318 -26.59 -30.92 9.53
N ASN A 319 -25.79 -31.21 8.54
CA ASN A 319 -24.87 -30.22 7.89
C ASN A 319 -25.06 -30.32 6.37
N PRO A 320 -26.18 -29.83 5.82
CA PRO A 320 -26.55 -29.98 4.41
C PRO A 320 -25.55 -29.26 3.50
N ILE A 321 -24.98 -29.99 2.55
CA ILE A 321 -24.11 -29.46 1.50
C ILE A 321 -24.93 -29.30 0.24
N LEU A 322 -25.02 -28.07 -0.27
CA LEU A 322 -25.71 -27.75 -1.52
C LEU A 322 -24.92 -28.33 -2.71
N VAL A 323 -25.60 -29.07 -3.59
CA VAL A 323 -24.96 -29.74 -4.74
C VAL A 323 -25.43 -29.14 -6.07
N GLY A 324 -26.60 -28.50 -6.08
CA GLY A 324 -27.15 -27.88 -7.28
C GLY A 324 -28.58 -27.43 -7.10
N HIS A 325 -29.20 -27.01 -8.22
CA HIS A 325 -30.61 -26.58 -8.28
C HIS A 325 -31.39 -27.39 -9.32
N LEU A 326 -32.66 -27.65 -9.04
CA LEU A 326 -33.57 -28.24 -9.97
C LEU A 326 -34.46 -27.12 -10.58
N GLU A 327 -34.27 -26.81 -11.86
CA GLU A 327 -35.04 -25.83 -12.60
C GLU A 327 -36.10 -26.57 -13.43
N ILE A 328 -37.29 -25.94 -13.59
CA ILE A 328 -38.35 -26.46 -14.49
C ILE A 328 -38.24 -25.73 -15.80
N GLU A 329 -37.70 -26.37 -16.81
CA GLU A 329 -37.62 -25.87 -18.19
C GLU A 329 -38.61 -26.64 -19.06
N LYS A 330 -39.62 -25.96 -19.64
CA LYS A 330 -40.64 -26.56 -20.53
C LYS A 330 -41.33 -27.81 -19.98
N GLY A 331 -41.64 -27.83 -18.66
CA GLY A 331 -42.30 -28.97 -18.00
C GLY A 331 -41.42 -30.18 -17.70
N LYS A 332 -40.10 -30.07 -17.90
CA LYS A 332 -39.10 -31.08 -17.51
C LYS A 332 -38.15 -30.52 -16.48
N TYR A 333 -37.84 -31.36 -15.49
CA TYR A 333 -36.84 -31.01 -14.46
C TYR A 333 -35.43 -31.13 -15.07
N LYS A 334 -34.66 -30.06 -14.95
CA LYS A 334 -33.25 -30.04 -15.34
C LYS A 334 -32.42 -29.75 -14.11
N PHE A 335 -31.48 -30.67 -13.84
CA PHE A 335 -30.56 -30.51 -12.74
C PHE A 335 -29.34 -29.68 -13.17
N LYS A 336 -29.09 -28.62 -12.48
CA LYS A 336 -27.91 -27.77 -12.67
C LYS A 336 -27.00 -27.92 -11.47
N ARG A 337 -25.85 -28.55 -11.67
CA ARG A 337 -24.85 -28.77 -10.63
C ARG A 337 -24.08 -27.49 -10.41
N ILE A 338 -23.75 -27.20 -9.11
CA ILE A 338 -22.89 -26.07 -8.73
C ILE A 338 -21.45 -26.47 -8.92
#